data_6abb3a42b48ffcb298e03ca65a1f2ef1
#
_entry.id   6abb3a42b48ffcb298e03ca65a1f2ef1
#
_cell.length_a   1.000
_cell.length_b   1.000
_cell.length_c   1.000
_cell.angle_alpha   90.00
_cell.angle_beta   90.00
_cell.angle_gamma   90.00
#
_symmetry.space_group_name_H-M   'P 1'
#
loop_
_entity.id
_entity.type
_entity.pdbx_description
1 polymer ?
#
loop_
_entity_poly.entity_id
_entity_poly.type
_entity_poly.pdbx_seq_one_letter_code
_entity_poly.pdbx_strand_id
1 'polypeptide(L)'
;LTVNNQLSNKKIPILGEIAAGSLLMAEENVIGTVNYPDTDEKSDLFALSVSGDSMIDEGIHEKDLVIINKNEPIKNGDIGAFLINNSEGTIKFLKNIQGKQYLVPANKNYDKIPVNENIQPIGKVVSLIRDM
;
A
#
# COMPACT_ATOMS: atom_id res chain seq x y z
N LEU A 1 -11.18 -26.99 23.10
CA LEU A 1 -10.85 -26.59 21.88
C LEU A 1 -10.44 -25.17 21.70
N THR A 2 -9.42 -25.01 21.16
CA THR A 2 -8.77 -23.73 21.16
C THR A 2 -8.50 -23.20 19.77
N VAL A 3 -9.36 -23.55 18.87
CA VAL A 3 -9.16 -23.23 17.49
C VAL A 3 -9.17 -21.77 17.20
N ASN A 4 -9.88 -21.02 17.99
CA ASN A 4 -10.05 -19.60 17.76
C ASN A 4 -8.80 -18.79 17.95
N ASN A 5 -7.77 -19.34 18.57
CA ASN A 5 -6.56 -18.57 18.75
C ASN A 5 -5.59 -18.71 17.59
N GLN A 6 -5.94 -19.43 16.55
CA GLN A 6 -5.14 -19.42 15.34
C GLN A 6 -5.21 -18.11 14.60
N LEU A 7 -6.30 -17.35 14.77
CA LEU A 7 -6.44 -16.07 14.13
C LEU A 7 -6.26 -15.00 15.16
N SER A 8 -5.10 -14.39 15.20
CA SER A 8 -4.90 -13.23 16.04
C SER A 8 -5.10 -11.97 15.23
N ASN A 9 -5.83 -11.05 15.83
CA ASN A 9 -5.98 -9.73 15.24
C ASN A 9 -4.79 -8.89 15.65
N LYS A 10 -4.16 -8.29 14.68
CA LYS A 10 -3.13 -7.30 14.92
C LYS A 10 -3.75 -5.93 14.82
N LYS A 11 -3.32 -5.02 15.69
CA LYS A 11 -3.61 -3.60 15.53
C LYS A 11 -2.62 -3.05 14.54
N ILE A 12 -3.14 -2.58 13.41
CA ILE A 12 -2.31 -2.06 12.33
C ILE A 12 -2.47 -0.55 12.31
N PRO A 13 -1.36 0.22 12.30
CA PRO A 13 -1.47 1.67 12.23
C PRO A 13 -2.00 2.11 10.88
N ILE A 14 -2.84 3.13 10.89
CA ILE A 14 -3.34 3.78 9.68
C ILE A 14 -2.53 5.05 9.49
N LEU A 15 -1.88 5.17 8.34
CA LEU A 15 -1.11 6.35 8.01
C LEU A 15 -1.95 7.26 7.13
N GLY A 16 -1.85 8.57 7.38
CA GLY A 16 -2.52 9.57 6.55
C GLY A 16 -1.79 9.79 5.23
N GLU A 17 -0.48 9.58 5.25
CA GLU A 17 0.34 9.74 4.06
C GLU A 17 1.61 8.90 4.20
N ILE A 18 2.28 8.66 3.09
CA ILE A 18 3.55 7.95 3.08
C ILE A 18 4.67 8.97 3.26
N ALA A 19 5.59 8.67 4.16
CA ALA A 19 6.76 9.50 4.40
C ALA A 19 8.03 8.71 4.10
N ALA A 20 9.12 9.41 3.92
CA ALA A 20 10.40 8.80 3.56
C ALA A 20 11.08 8.15 4.76
N GLY A 21 11.75 7.05 4.51
CA GLY A 21 12.68 6.42 5.44
C GLY A 21 12.08 6.08 6.79
N SER A 22 12.82 6.36 7.83
CA SER A 22 12.39 6.03 9.20
C SER A 22 11.21 6.88 9.67
N LEU A 23 10.86 7.93 8.94
CA LEU A 23 9.71 8.76 9.28
C LEU A 23 8.38 8.12 8.93
N LEU A 24 8.40 7.03 8.16
CA LEU A 24 7.16 6.38 7.71
C LEU A 24 6.22 6.08 8.87
N MET A 25 6.75 5.53 9.96
CA MET A 25 5.95 5.16 11.12
C MET A 25 6.02 6.20 12.22
N ALA A 26 6.42 7.44 11.90
CA ALA A 26 6.46 8.51 12.90
C ALA A 26 5.06 8.76 13.44
N GLU A 27 5.01 9.10 14.73
CA GLU A 27 3.74 9.24 15.43
C GLU A 27 2.80 10.23 14.76
N GLU A 28 3.34 11.33 14.23
CA GLU A 28 2.53 12.34 13.56
C GLU A 28 1.88 11.85 12.26
N ASN A 29 2.36 10.74 11.69
CA ASN A 29 1.76 10.18 10.49
C ASN A 29 0.64 9.19 10.80
N VAL A 30 0.55 8.72 12.04
CA VAL A 30 -0.43 7.70 12.41
C VAL A 30 -1.73 8.42 12.79
N ILE A 31 -2.79 8.13 12.04
CA ILE A 31 -4.09 8.77 12.25
C ILE A 31 -5.11 7.85 12.89
N GLY A 32 -4.75 6.61 13.16
CA GLY A 32 -5.65 5.65 13.79
C GLY A 32 -5.08 4.25 13.71
N THR A 33 -5.91 3.29 14.09
CA THR A 33 -5.55 1.87 13.97
C THR A 33 -6.73 1.10 13.44
N VAL A 34 -6.45 -0.07 12.86
CA VAL A 34 -7.47 -1.01 12.41
C VAL A 34 -7.02 -2.40 12.82
N ASN A 35 -7.99 -3.23 13.20
CA ASN A 35 -7.70 -4.64 13.51
C ASN A 35 -7.69 -5.44 12.22
N TYR A 36 -6.69 -6.27 12.06
CA TYR A 36 -6.53 -7.07 10.86
C TYR A 36 -6.07 -8.48 11.24
N PRO A 37 -6.77 -9.53 10.78
CA PRO A 37 -6.33 -10.90 11.06
C PRO A 37 -5.07 -11.21 10.25
N ASP A 38 -4.00 -11.52 10.97
CA ASP A 38 -2.73 -11.82 10.33
C ASP A 38 -2.00 -12.83 11.19
N THR A 39 -1.69 -13.97 10.60
CA THR A 39 -1.01 -15.05 11.29
C THR A 39 0.48 -15.13 10.94
N ASP A 40 0.95 -14.28 10.03
CA ASP A 40 2.35 -14.29 9.62
C ASP A 40 3.15 -13.34 10.49
N GLU A 41 4.03 -13.90 11.31
CA GLU A 41 4.86 -13.10 12.21
C GLU A 41 5.92 -12.30 11.46
N LYS A 42 6.19 -12.63 10.21
CA LYS A 42 7.18 -11.92 9.40
C LYS A 42 6.63 -10.71 8.69
N SER A 43 5.32 -10.56 8.66
CA SER A 43 4.74 -9.39 8.00
C SER A 43 4.93 -8.15 8.86
N ASP A 44 5.06 -7.02 8.16
CA ASP A 44 5.19 -5.70 8.78
C ASP A 44 4.16 -4.81 8.10
N LEU A 45 2.97 -4.73 8.69
CA LEU A 45 1.80 -4.17 8.05
C LEU A 45 1.49 -2.76 8.52
N PHE A 46 1.03 -1.97 7.59
CA PHE A 46 0.35 -0.71 7.91
C PHE A 46 -0.79 -0.51 6.93
N ALA A 47 -1.73 0.37 7.28
CA ALA A 47 -2.83 0.73 6.42
C ALA A 47 -2.65 2.16 5.93
N LEU A 48 -3.08 2.41 4.71
CA LEU A 48 -3.05 3.74 4.12
C LEU A 48 -4.44 4.08 3.62
N SER A 49 -4.92 5.27 3.94
CA SER A 49 -6.19 5.78 3.44
C SER A 49 -5.98 6.27 1.99
N VAL A 50 -6.76 5.73 1.08
CA VAL A 50 -6.62 6.05 -0.34
C VAL A 50 -7.15 7.46 -0.62
N SER A 51 -6.39 8.22 -1.39
CA SER A 51 -6.77 9.54 -1.84
C SER A 51 -6.83 9.53 -3.37
N GLY A 52 -7.89 10.11 -3.92
CA GLY A 52 -8.05 10.18 -5.35
C GLY A 52 -8.62 8.90 -5.95
N ASP A 53 -8.60 8.83 -7.28
CA ASP A 53 -9.27 7.76 -8.02
C ASP A 53 -8.38 7.08 -9.07
N SER A 54 -7.07 7.16 -8.92
CA SER A 54 -6.17 6.62 -9.94
C SER A 54 -6.22 5.10 -10.07
N MET A 55 -6.86 4.40 -9.12
CA MET A 55 -6.99 2.94 -9.15
C MET A 55 -8.46 2.49 -9.16
N ILE A 56 -9.36 3.35 -9.63
CA ILE A 56 -10.80 3.10 -9.58
C ILE A 56 -11.21 1.90 -10.42
N ASP A 57 -10.55 1.64 -11.54
CA ASP A 57 -10.89 0.50 -12.40
C ASP A 57 -10.49 -0.83 -11.77
N GLU A 58 -9.68 -0.81 -10.73
CA GLU A 58 -9.34 -2.00 -9.94
C GLU A 58 -10.23 -2.10 -8.70
N GLY A 59 -11.21 -1.23 -8.56
CA GLY A 59 -12.12 -1.25 -7.42
C GLY A 59 -11.56 -0.61 -6.16
N ILE A 60 -10.49 0.16 -6.27
CA ILE A 60 -9.92 0.88 -5.12
C ILE A 60 -10.44 2.31 -5.16
N HIS A 61 -11.19 2.67 -4.14
CA HIS A 61 -11.89 3.95 -4.08
C HIS A 61 -11.27 4.87 -3.05
N GLU A 62 -11.52 6.15 -3.20
CA GLU A 62 -11.12 7.13 -2.20
C GLU A 62 -11.68 6.74 -0.83
N LYS A 63 -10.86 6.90 0.20
CA LYS A 63 -11.15 6.56 1.60
C LYS A 63 -11.11 5.07 1.92
N ASP A 64 -10.90 4.19 0.93
CA ASP A 64 -10.60 2.81 1.23
C ASP A 64 -9.31 2.73 2.03
N LEU A 65 -9.20 1.71 2.88
CA LEU A 65 -7.93 1.40 3.54
C LEU A 65 -7.26 0.27 2.79
N VAL A 66 -6.06 0.51 2.30
CA VAL A 66 -5.24 -0.55 1.73
C VAL A 66 -4.24 -1.01 2.78
N ILE A 67 -4.08 -2.32 2.90
CA ILE A 67 -3.12 -2.92 3.83
C ILE A 67 -1.85 -3.21 3.06
N ILE A 68 -0.74 -2.72 3.57
CA ILE A 68 0.55 -2.79 2.90
C ILE A 68 1.52 -3.56 3.78
N ASN A 69 2.22 -4.53 3.18
CA ASN A 69 3.26 -5.28 3.87
C ASN A 69 4.63 -4.78 3.41
N LYS A 70 5.35 -4.11 4.32
CA LYS A 70 6.67 -3.56 4.01
C LYS A 70 7.71 -4.65 3.77
N ASN A 71 7.49 -5.83 4.29
CA ASN A 71 8.43 -6.94 4.16
C ASN A 71 8.20 -7.79 2.93
N GLU A 72 7.17 -7.48 2.15
CA GLU A 72 6.90 -8.24 0.94
C GLU A 72 7.28 -7.42 -0.29
N PRO A 73 8.16 -7.97 -1.15
CA PRO A 73 8.59 -7.23 -2.35
C PRO A 73 7.45 -7.11 -3.35
N ILE A 74 7.47 -6.03 -4.10
CA ILE A 74 6.49 -5.76 -5.15
C ILE A 74 7.03 -6.36 -6.43
N LYS A 75 6.28 -7.28 -7.01
CA LYS A 75 6.66 -7.97 -8.26
C LYS A 75 5.86 -7.43 -9.42
N ASN A 76 6.32 -7.75 -10.62
CA ASN A 76 5.60 -7.38 -11.84
C ASN A 76 4.14 -7.86 -11.77
N GLY A 77 3.22 -6.93 -11.96
CA GLY A 77 1.79 -7.21 -11.87
C GLY A 77 1.17 -6.96 -10.52
N ASP A 78 1.97 -6.76 -9.49
CA ASP A 78 1.45 -6.47 -8.15
C ASP A 78 1.05 -5.01 -8.02
N ILE A 79 0.15 -4.75 -7.08
CA ILE A 79 -0.15 -3.40 -6.63
C ILE A 79 0.76 -3.11 -5.45
N GLY A 80 1.40 -1.97 -5.49
CA GLY A 80 2.30 -1.55 -4.43
C GLY A 80 2.11 -0.10 -4.03
N ALA A 81 2.69 0.22 -2.89
CA ALA A 81 2.80 1.58 -2.40
C ALA A 81 4.20 2.11 -2.74
N PHE A 82 4.26 3.30 -3.27
CA PHE A 82 5.49 3.92 -3.71
C PHE A 82 5.56 5.36 -3.23
N LEU A 83 6.77 5.83 -3.01
CA LEU A 83 7.05 7.22 -2.70
C LEU A 83 7.76 7.83 -3.91
N ILE A 84 7.24 8.93 -4.42
CA ILE A 84 7.76 9.60 -5.60
C ILE A 84 8.43 10.90 -5.15
N ASN A 85 9.68 11.09 -5.57
CA ASN A 85 10.47 12.31 -5.28
C ASN A 85 10.52 12.63 -3.78
N ASN A 86 10.52 11.61 -2.93
CA ASN A 86 10.55 11.75 -1.47
C ASN A 86 9.37 12.55 -0.89
N SER A 87 8.32 12.79 -1.64
CA SER A 87 7.26 13.66 -1.16
C SER A 87 5.85 13.14 -1.39
N GLU A 88 5.64 12.37 -2.44
CA GLU A 88 4.30 11.95 -2.82
C GLU A 88 4.15 10.44 -2.74
N GLY A 89 3.23 9.96 -1.88
CA GLY A 89 2.89 8.55 -1.82
C GLY A 89 1.81 8.21 -2.84
N THR A 90 1.91 7.03 -3.44
CA THR A 90 0.92 6.58 -4.41
C THR A 90 0.76 5.07 -4.37
N ILE A 91 -0.42 4.62 -4.79
CA ILE A 91 -0.75 3.20 -4.97
C ILE A 91 -0.91 2.96 -6.46
N LYS A 92 -0.13 2.04 -7.01
CA LYS A 92 -0.15 1.76 -8.45
C LYS A 92 0.22 0.30 -8.68
N PHE A 93 -0.10 -0.20 -9.87
CA PHE A 93 0.52 -1.44 -10.35
C PHE A 93 1.99 -1.19 -10.68
N LEU A 94 2.83 -2.19 -10.40
CA LEU A 94 4.18 -2.23 -10.96
C LEU A 94 4.14 -3.14 -12.18
N LYS A 95 4.48 -2.61 -13.36
CA LYS A 95 4.46 -3.41 -14.58
C LYS A 95 5.73 -3.22 -15.39
N ASN A 96 6.20 -4.34 -15.94
CA ASN A 96 7.30 -4.34 -16.90
C ASN A 96 6.67 -4.32 -18.30
N ILE A 97 6.99 -3.29 -19.07
CA ILE A 97 6.49 -3.14 -20.44
C ILE A 97 7.71 -3.01 -21.34
N GLN A 98 7.92 -4.04 -22.17
CA GLN A 98 9.04 -4.06 -23.11
C GLN A 98 10.40 -3.82 -22.43
N GLY A 99 10.59 -4.44 -21.28
CA GLY A 99 11.86 -4.37 -20.56
C GLY A 99 12.01 -3.18 -19.62
N LYS A 100 11.03 -2.29 -19.57
CA LYS A 100 11.06 -1.13 -18.68
C LYS A 100 9.96 -1.21 -17.66
N GLN A 101 10.26 -0.75 -16.45
CA GLN A 101 9.28 -0.75 -15.37
C GLN A 101 8.53 0.57 -15.31
N TYR A 102 7.23 0.44 -15.05
CA TYR A 102 6.32 1.59 -14.92
C TYR A 102 5.42 1.40 -13.72
N LEU A 103 5.03 2.50 -13.10
CA LEU A 103 3.89 2.55 -12.20
C LEU A 103 2.65 2.82 -13.06
N VAL A 104 1.71 1.89 -13.05
CA VAL A 104 0.56 1.95 -13.95
C VAL A 104 -0.71 2.15 -13.15
N PRO A 105 -1.45 3.23 -13.43
CA PRO A 105 -2.74 3.44 -12.77
C PRO A 105 -3.80 2.52 -13.36
N ALA A 106 -4.89 2.33 -12.62
CA ALA A 106 -6.08 1.64 -13.10
C ALA A 106 -7.17 2.67 -13.36
N ASN A 107 -6.86 3.62 -14.23
CA ASN A 107 -7.77 4.69 -14.62
C ASN A 107 -7.18 5.35 -15.87
N LYS A 108 -7.93 5.32 -16.96
CA LYS A 108 -7.44 5.84 -18.26
C LYS A 108 -7.18 7.34 -18.25
N ASN A 109 -7.65 8.06 -17.25
CA ASN A 109 -7.42 9.49 -17.14
C ASN A 109 -6.05 9.83 -16.55
N TYR A 110 -5.28 8.82 -16.16
CA TYR A 110 -3.95 8.98 -15.56
C TYR A 110 -2.91 8.29 -16.43
N ASP A 111 -1.75 8.89 -16.54
CA ASP A 111 -0.64 8.30 -17.31
C ASP A 111 0.21 7.40 -16.44
N LYS A 112 0.83 6.39 -17.09
CA LYS A 112 1.84 5.59 -16.42
C LYS A 112 3.07 6.42 -16.14
N ILE A 113 3.79 6.05 -15.10
CA ILE A 113 4.97 6.77 -14.62
C ILE A 113 6.18 5.85 -14.77
N PRO A 114 7.21 6.25 -15.53
CA PRO A 114 8.41 5.40 -15.62
C PRO A 114 9.13 5.35 -14.27
N VAL A 115 9.56 4.15 -13.90
CA VAL A 115 10.30 3.94 -12.66
C VAL A 115 11.74 4.40 -12.85
N ASN A 116 12.23 5.19 -11.91
CA ASN A 116 13.60 5.69 -11.90
C ASN A 116 14.09 5.79 -10.44
N GLU A 117 15.26 6.38 -10.24
CA GLU A 117 15.85 6.45 -8.91
C GLU A 117 15.07 7.34 -7.94
N ASN A 118 14.15 8.14 -8.42
CA ASN A 118 13.30 8.99 -7.56
C ASN A 118 12.05 8.27 -7.05
N ILE A 119 11.87 6.99 -7.41
CA ILE A 119 10.74 6.20 -6.97
C ILE A 119 11.22 5.16 -5.99
N GLN A 120 10.68 5.22 -4.77
CA GLN A 120 11.03 4.29 -3.70
C GLN A 120 9.88 3.33 -3.45
N PRO A 121 10.08 2.01 -3.61
CA PRO A 121 9.05 1.06 -3.24
C PRO A 121 8.93 1.00 -1.72
N ILE A 122 7.70 1.00 -1.22
CA ILE A 122 7.42 0.96 0.21
C ILE A 122 6.98 -0.43 0.63
N GLY A 123 6.08 -1.05 -0.13
CA GLY A 123 5.61 -2.38 0.18
C GLY A 123 4.47 -2.81 -0.72
N LYS A 124 4.15 -4.09 -0.65
CA LYS A 124 3.10 -4.68 -1.47
C LYS A 124 1.73 -4.46 -0.83
N VAL A 125 0.75 -4.08 -1.62
CA VAL A 125 -0.64 -4.03 -1.18
C VAL A 125 -1.16 -5.46 -1.12
N VAL A 126 -1.61 -5.89 0.05
CA VAL A 126 -2.04 -7.27 0.28
C VAL A 126 -3.53 -7.40 0.56
N SER A 127 -4.21 -6.31 0.87
CA SER A 127 -5.63 -6.36 1.19
C SER A 127 -6.24 -4.97 1.12
N LEU A 128 -7.57 -4.94 1.13
CA LEU A 128 -8.33 -3.69 1.11
C LEU A 128 -9.49 -3.82 2.09
N ILE A 129 -9.73 -2.79 2.86
CA ILE A 129 -10.86 -2.72 3.79
C ILE A 129 -11.69 -1.52 3.42
N ARG A 130 -12.99 -1.74 3.35
CA ARG A 130 -13.96 -0.69 3.06
C ARG A 130 -15.14 -0.81 4.00
N ASP A 131 -15.49 0.29 4.61
CA ASP A 131 -16.73 0.38 5.37
C ASP A 131 -17.90 0.54 4.40
N MET A 132 -18.93 -0.25 4.62
CA MET A 132 -20.12 -0.21 3.78
C MET A 132 -21.20 0.68 4.39
#